data_600155b1e137ac72c1405998290c4de4
#
_entry.id   600155b1e137ac72c1405998290c4de4
#
_cell.length_a   1.000
_cell.length_b   1.000
_cell.length_c   1.000
_cell.angle_alpha   90.00
_cell.angle_beta   90.00
_cell.angle_gamma   90.00
#
_symmetry.space_group_name_H-M   'P 1'
#
loop_
_entity.id
_entity.type
_entity.pdbx_description
1 polymer ?
#
loop_
_entity_poly.entity_id
_entity_poly.type
_entity_poly.pdbx_seq_one_letter_code
_entity_poly.pdbx_strand_id
1 'polypeptide(L)'
;MSTIQNDSATNQENNTNRKRPVPLWRNLDYMLLWSGQTVSTIGTEVSTLAFPLLILALTGSPAQAGFAGALRAFPYLIFSLPAGALIDRWDRKRVMILCDIGRALSMASIPVALAFWHVTILQLYLVSLIEGTLFVFFNLAEVACLPRVVEKEQLPAASAQHEVTFGITSLIGPSLGGALYSVARMLPFLADAISYGASVGSLFFIRTKFQEERVNAPRNLWVEIREGLIWLWRQPLIRFIGSLLTEEKV
;
A
#
# COMPACT_ATOMS: atom_id res chain seq x y z
N MET A 1 -50.80 2.13 -22.60
CA MET A 1 -49.99 0.87 -22.78
C MET A 1 -48.77 1.08 -23.70
N SER A 2 -48.60 2.26 -24.33
CA SER A 2 -47.49 2.56 -25.28
C SER A 2 -46.23 3.18 -24.65
N THR A 3 -46.29 3.69 -23.44
CA THR A 3 -45.18 4.38 -22.75
C THR A 3 -44.14 3.39 -22.18
N ILE A 4 -44.55 2.20 -21.76
CA ILE A 4 -43.65 1.18 -21.14
C ILE A 4 -42.78 0.48 -22.20
N GLN A 5 -43.26 0.39 -23.44
CA GLN A 5 -42.50 -0.23 -24.53
C GLN A 5 -41.38 0.65 -25.07
N ASN A 6 -41.51 1.98 -24.97
CA ASN A 6 -40.51 2.92 -25.45
C ASN A 6 -39.29 3.03 -24.51
N ASP A 7 -39.51 2.90 -23.18
CA ASP A 7 -38.45 2.92 -22.19
C ASP A 7 -37.56 1.66 -22.23
N SER A 8 -38.13 0.51 -22.60
CA SER A 8 -37.38 -0.75 -22.75
C SER A 8 -36.51 -0.75 -24.02
N ALA A 9 -36.98 -0.13 -25.12
CA ALA A 9 -36.20 -0.02 -26.35
C ALA A 9 -35.04 0.97 -26.18
N THR A 10 -35.27 2.10 -25.53
CA THR A 10 -34.22 3.12 -25.27
C THR A 10 -33.14 2.61 -24.30
N ASN A 11 -33.51 1.77 -23.31
CA ASN A 11 -32.58 1.10 -22.42
C ASN A 11 -31.77 -0.02 -23.11
N GLN A 12 -32.35 -0.70 -24.09
CA GLN A 12 -31.61 -1.69 -24.88
C GLN A 12 -30.64 -1.05 -25.88
N GLU A 13 -30.99 0.06 -26.53
CA GLU A 13 -30.08 0.79 -27.41
C GLU A 13 -28.91 1.42 -26.67
N ASN A 14 -29.13 1.96 -25.47
CA ASN A 14 -28.05 2.45 -24.60
C ASN A 14 -27.09 1.35 -24.12
N ASN A 15 -27.56 0.10 -24.03
CA ASN A 15 -26.74 -1.03 -23.59
C ASN A 15 -25.88 -1.62 -24.71
N THR A 16 -26.28 -1.48 -25.98
CA THR A 16 -25.53 -1.96 -27.14
C THR A 16 -24.36 -1.04 -27.54
N ASN A 17 -24.35 0.22 -27.08
CA ASN A 17 -23.30 1.19 -27.39
C ASN A 17 -22.22 1.32 -26.30
N ARG A 18 -22.26 0.49 -25.26
CA ARG A 18 -21.16 0.38 -24.28
C ARG A 18 -19.98 -0.27 -24.99
N LYS A 19 -18.98 0.51 -25.35
CA LYS A 19 -17.67 -0.01 -25.78
C LYS A 19 -17.23 -1.04 -24.77
N ARG A 20 -16.96 -2.27 -25.22
CA ARG A 20 -16.43 -3.32 -24.35
C ARG A 20 -15.17 -2.79 -23.67
N PRO A 21 -15.07 -2.86 -22.32
CA PRO A 21 -13.91 -2.34 -21.61
C PRO A 21 -12.64 -3.01 -22.16
N VAL A 22 -11.61 -2.21 -22.39
CA VAL A 22 -10.31 -2.71 -22.86
C VAL A 22 -9.77 -3.66 -21.80
N PRO A 23 -9.44 -4.92 -22.11
CA PRO A 23 -8.93 -5.86 -21.12
C PRO A 23 -7.78 -5.27 -20.28
N LEU A 24 -7.74 -5.52 -18.98
CA LEU A 24 -6.75 -4.95 -18.03
C LEU A 24 -5.31 -5.09 -18.52
N TRP A 25 -4.97 -6.24 -19.12
CA TRP A 25 -3.63 -6.52 -19.66
C TRP A 25 -3.25 -5.69 -20.89
N ARG A 26 -4.20 -5.01 -21.55
CA ARG A 26 -3.96 -4.04 -22.64
C ARG A 26 -3.89 -2.60 -22.16
N ASN A 27 -4.24 -2.33 -20.90
CA ASN A 27 -4.10 -1.00 -20.30
C ASN A 27 -2.65 -0.86 -19.78
N LEU A 28 -1.82 -0.14 -20.54
CA LEU A 28 -0.40 0.04 -20.21
C LEU A 28 -0.18 0.71 -18.85
N ASP A 29 -0.97 1.72 -18.51
CA ASP A 29 -0.82 2.44 -17.24
C ASP A 29 -1.17 1.53 -16.05
N TYR A 30 -2.21 0.69 -16.19
CA TYR A 30 -2.54 -0.30 -15.19
C TYR A 30 -1.45 -1.38 -15.08
N MET A 31 -0.95 -1.89 -16.20
CA MET A 31 0.10 -2.92 -16.20
C MET A 31 1.41 -2.39 -15.59
N LEU A 32 1.77 -1.13 -15.85
CA LEU A 32 2.91 -0.49 -15.21
C LEU A 32 2.70 -0.35 -13.70
N LEU A 33 1.52 0.10 -13.25
CA LEU A 33 1.19 0.19 -11.84
C LEU A 33 1.27 -1.19 -11.20
N TRP A 34 0.53 -2.16 -11.71
CA TRP A 34 0.46 -3.51 -11.15
C TRP A 34 1.82 -4.22 -11.13
N SER A 35 2.59 -4.17 -12.23
CA SER A 35 3.91 -4.85 -12.28
C SER A 35 4.92 -4.21 -11.35
N GLY A 36 4.98 -2.88 -11.29
CA GLY A 36 5.83 -2.15 -10.35
C GLY A 36 5.50 -2.49 -8.90
N GLN A 37 4.19 -2.52 -8.56
CA GLN A 37 3.75 -2.88 -7.23
C GLN A 37 4.01 -4.36 -6.90
N THR A 38 3.83 -5.27 -7.86
CA THR A 38 4.15 -6.69 -7.65
C THR A 38 5.62 -6.88 -7.29
N VAL A 39 6.53 -6.24 -8.03
CA VAL A 39 7.98 -6.31 -7.75
C VAL A 39 8.30 -5.71 -6.37
N SER A 40 7.72 -4.57 -6.04
CA SER A 40 7.89 -3.92 -4.74
C SER A 40 7.35 -4.77 -3.59
N THR A 41 6.18 -5.39 -3.76
CA THR A 41 5.57 -6.29 -2.75
C THR A 41 6.45 -7.51 -2.51
N ILE A 42 7.00 -8.12 -3.57
CA ILE A 42 7.96 -9.26 -3.42
C ILE A 42 9.16 -8.82 -2.58
N GLY A 43 9.77 -7.66 -2.88
CA GLY A 43 10.88 -7.12 -2.09
C GLY A 43 10.52 -6.93 -0.62
N THR A 44 9.37 -6.32 -0.36
CA THR A 44 8.86 -6.09 1.00
C THR A 44 8.63 -7.40 1.76
N GLU A 45 8.04 -8.42 1.12
CA GLU A 45 7.81 -9.73 1.75
C GLU A 45 9.13 -10.47 2.02
N VAL A 46 10.12 -10.32 1.13
CA VAL A 46 11.49 -10.84 1.32
C VAL A 46 12.15 -10.21 2.55
N SER A 47 12.06 -8.89 2.71
CA SER A 47 12.66 -8.17 3.85
C SER A 47 11.89 -8.38 5.16
N THR A 48 10.59 -8.66 5.09
CA THR A 48 9.71 -8.84 6.26
C THR A 48 10.17 -9.98 7.17
N LEU A 49 10.67 -11.10 6.61
CA LEU A 49 11.27 -12.18 7.42
C LEU A 49 12.73 -11.86 7.83
N ALA A 50 13.50 -11.24 6.93
CA ALA A 50 14.90 -10.96 7.19
C ALA A 50 15.13 -9.93 8.30
N PHE A 51 14.21 -8.99 8.47
CA PHE A 51 14.33 -7.90 9.43
C PHE A 51 14.37 -8.39 10.89
N PRO A 52 13.39 -9.17 11.39
CA PRO A 52 13.46 -9.73 12.72
C PRO A 52 14.63 -10.70 12.92
N LEU A 53 15.03 -11.44 11.87
CA LEU A 53 16.20 -12.30 11.94
C LEU A 53 17.49 -11.52 12.13
N LEU A 54 17.64 -10.36 11.47
CA LEU A 54 18.78 -9.48 11.64
C LEU A 54 18.84 -8.92 13.07
N ILE A 55 17.72 -8.46 13.61
CA ILE A 55 17.64 -7.94 14.98
C ILE A 55 18.00 -9.05 15.99
N LEU A 56 17.44 -10.23 15.81
CA LEU A 56 17.74 -11.38 16.68
C LEU A 56 19.22 -11.77 16.60
N ALA A 57 19.83 -11.75 15.42
CA ALA A 57 21.25 -12.05 15.23
C ALA A 57 22.18 -11.00 15.89
N LEU A 58 21.75 -9.74 15.98
CA LEU A 58 22.52 -8.66 16.59
C LEU A 58 22.36 -8.57 18.12
N THR A 59 21.17 -8.91 18.61
CA THR A 59 20.80 -8.64 20.00
C THR A 59 20.55 -9.89 20.84
N GLY A 60 20.28 -11.04 20.20
CA GLY A 60 19.83 -12.24 20.88
C GLY A 60 18.44 -12.14 21.51
N SER A 61 17.70 -11.02 21.29
CA SER A 61 16.46 -10.71 21.98
C SER A 61 15.23 -10.76 21.06
N PRO A 62 14.34 -11.77 21.21
CA PRO A 62 13.05 -11.79 20.50
C PRO A 62 12.17 -10.59 20.81
N ALA A 63 12.27 -10.04 22.04
CA ALA A 63 11.51 -8.86 22.43
C ALA A 63 11.87 -7.63 21.60
N GLN A 64 13.15 -7.43 21.28
CA GLN A 64 13.61 -6.33 20.42
C GLN A 64 13.15 -6.50 18.98
N ALA A 65 13.13 -7.74 18.45
CA ALA A 65 12.58 -8.03 17.13
C ALA A 65 11.07 -7.74 17.08
N GLY A 66 10.32 -8.15 18.11
CA GLY A 66 8.90 -7.85 18.24
C GLY A 66 8.63 -6.35 18.37
N PHE A 67 9.46 -5.61 19.09
CA PHE A 67 9.35 -4.15 19.23
C PHE A 67 9.55 -3.42 17.90
N ALA A 68 10.50 -3.85 17.07
CA ALA A 68 10.66 -3.31 15.72
C ALA A 68 9.43 -3.54 14.84
N GLY A 69 8.80 -4.73 14.94
CA GLY A 69 7.52 -5.02 14.28
C GLY A 69 6.40 -4.10 14.77
N ALA A 70 6.32 -3.86 16.06
CA ALA A 70 5.36 -2.91 16.65
C ALA A 70 5.59 -1.48 16.15
N LEU A 71 6.86 -1.03 16.07
CA LEU A 71 7.22 0.28 15.50
C LEU A 71 6.82 0.42 14.03
N ARG A 72 6.90 -0.65 13.25
CA ARG A 72 6.45 -0.65 11.86
C ARG A 72 4.93 -0.55 11.74
N ALA A 73 4.18 -1.19 12.64
CA ALA A 73 2.71 -1.16 12.64
C ALA A 73 2.12 0.11 13.26
N PHE A 74 2.83 0.72 14.20
CA PHE A 74 2.37 1.88 14.96
C PHE A 74 1.92 3.08 14.10
N PRO A 75 2.64 3.49 13.04
CA PRO A 75 2.22 4.58 12.16
C PRO A 75 0.85 4.34 11.53
N TYR A 76 0.47 3.10 11.28
CA TYR A 76 -0.84 2.78 10.70
C TYR A 76 -1.98 3.22 11.61
N LEU A 77 -1.84 3.04 12.92
CA LEU A 77 -2.84 3.46 13.91
C LEU A 77 -2.99 4.98 14.00
N ILE A 78 -1.88 5.72 13.85
CA ILE A 78 -1.89 7.17 14.00
C ILE A 78 -2.25 7.88 12.69
N PHE A 79 -1.64 7.45 11.58
CA PHE A 79 -1.69 8.18 10.31
C PHE A 79 -2.77 7.71 9.36
N SER A 80 -3.44 6.56 9.57
CA SER A 80 -4.44 6.05 8.62
C SER A 80 -5.55 7.07 8.31
N LEU A 81 -6.11 7.73 9.32
CA LEU A 81 -7.15 8.73 9.13
C LEU A 81 -6.61 10.07 8.58
N PRO A 82 -5.59 10.71 9.20
CA PRO A 82 -5.08 11.98 8.69
C PRO A 82 -4.41 11.84 7.31
N ALA A 83 -3.74 10.71 7.03
CA ALA A 83 -3.14 10.45 5.73
C ALA A 83 -4.19 10.36 4.61
N GLY A 84 -5.36 9.76 4.86
CA GLY A 84 -6.46 9.76 3.90
C GLY A 84 -6.86 11.17 3.48
N ALA A 85 -7.12 12.05 4.45
CA ALA A 85 -7.49 13.44 4.19
C ALA A 85 -6.36 14.26 3.49
N LEU A 86 -5.09 13.92 3.76
CA LEU A 86 -3.93 14.55 3.10
C LEU A 86 -3.78 14.07 1.66
N ILE A 87 -3.93 12.77 1.40
CA ILE A 87 -3.80 12.16 0.07
C ILE A 87 -4.89 12.66 -0.87
N ASP A 88 -6.08 12.94 -0.36
CA ASP A 88 -7.11 13.59 -1.16
C ASP A 88 -6.72 14.99 -1.62
N ARG A 89 -5.75 15.63 -0.96
CA ARG A 89 -5.24 16.97 -1.28
C ARG A 89 -3.96 16.98 -2.10
N TRP A 90 -3.17 15.94 -2.01
CA TRP A 90 -1.87 15.85 -2.65
C TRP A 90 -1.93 15.11 -3.99
N ASP A 91 -0.95 15.33 -4.84
CA ASP A 91 -0.77 14.54 -6.05
C ASP A 91 -0.38 13.11 -5.66
N ARG A 92 -1.31 12.18 -5.84
CA ARG A 92 -1.18 10.78 -5.45
C ARG A 92 0.05 10.12 -6.08
N LYS A 93 0.34 10.42 -7.35
CA LYS A 93 1.52 9.89 -8.04
C LYS A 93 2.82 10.38 -7.39
N ARG A 94 2.89 11.67 -7.05
CA ARG A 94 4.07 12.23 -6.36
C ARG A 94 4.24 11.64 -4.97
N VAL A 95 3.14 11.45 -4.24
CA VAL A 95 3.17 10.80 -2.91
C VAL A 95 3.73 9.39 -3.03
N MET A 96 3.25 8.57 -3.97
CA MET A 96 3.74 7.20 -4.17
C MET A 96 5.23 7.20 -4.51
N ILE A 97 5.68 8.04 -5.43
CA ILE A 97 7.10 8.15 -5.81
C ILE A 97 7.97 8.57 -4.61
N LEU A 98 7.55 9.59 -3.85
CA LEU A 98 8.31 10.06 -2.69
C LEU A 98 8.38 9.00 -1.58
N CYS A 99 7.28 8.28 -1.35
CA CYS A 99 7.24 7.17 -0.38
C CYS A 99 8.20 6.05 -0.80
N ASP A 100 8.17 5.61 -2.06
CA ASP A 100 9.06 4.53 -2.53
C ASP A 100 10.52 4.96 -2.54
N ILE A 101 10.84 6.21 -2.88
CA ILE A 101 12.21 6.73 -2.76
C ILE A 101 12.66 6.72 -1.28
N GLY A 102 11.83 7.19 -0.36
CA GLY A 102 12.14 7.18 1.07
C GLY A 102 12.34 5.76 1.60
N ARG A 103 11.50 4.81 1.18
CA ARG A 103 11.60 3.40 1.53
C ARG A 103 12.85 2.76 0.92
N ALA A 104 13.17 3.04 -0.34
CA ALA A 104 14.40 2.58 -0.98
C ALA A 104 15.64 3.05 -0.24
N LEU A 105 15.70 4.32 0.16
CA LEU A 105 16.82 4.89 0.89
C LEU A 105 16.92 4.32 2.32
N SER A 106 15.80 4.16 3.02
CA SER A 106 15.80 3.59 4.37
C SER A 106 16.26 2.14 4.36
N MET A 107 15.76 1.30 3.43
CA MET A 107 16.20 -0.08 3.27
C MET A 107 17.65 -0.20 2.79
N ALA A 108 18.09 0.65 1.85
CA ALA A 108 19.47 0.67 1.38
C ALA A 108 20.48 1.04 2.47
N SER A 109 20.06 1.77 3.51
CA SER A 109 20.91 2.11 4.65
C SER A 109 21.43 0.89 5.41
N ILE A 110 20.66 -0.21 5.44
CA ILE A 110 21.03 -1.46 6.15
C ILE A 110 22.20 -2.16 5.47
N PRO A 111 22.16 -2.51 4.16
CA PRO A 111 23.30 -3.14 3.50
C PRO A 111 24.53 -2.22 3.46
N VAL A 112 24.34 -0.90 3.36
CA VAL A 112 25.47 0.04 3.45
C VAL A 112 26.13 -0.01 4.82
N ALA A 113 25.35 -0.01 5.91
CA ALA A 113 25.87 -0.13 7.26
C ALA A 113 26.53 -1.49 7.51
N LEU A 114 25.98 -2.58 6.96
CA LEU A 114 26.55 -3.92 7.04
C LEU A 114 27.88 -4.05 6.29
N ALA A 115 28.04 -3.32 5.18
CA ALA A 115 29.24 -3.38 4.34
C ALA A 115 30.38 -2.49 4.84
N PHE A 116 30.06 -1.28 5.34
CA PHE A 116 31.07 -0.24 5.62
C PHE A 116 31.17 0.14 7.09
N TRP A 117 30.17 -0.24 7.93
CA TRP A 117 30.07 0.21 9.31
C TRP A 117 29.51 -0.91 10.21
N HIS A 118 28.84 -0.49 11.29
CA HIS A 118 28.12 -1.38 12.21
C HIS A 118 26.65 -1.00 12.20
N VAL A 119 25.78 -1.97 11.93
CA VAL A 119 24.33 -1.78 12.09
C VAL A 119 24.01 -1.65 13.56
N THR A 120 23.35 -0.58 13.93
CA THR A 120 22.87 -0.35 15.31
C THR A 120 21.38 -0.69 15.43
N ILE A 121 20.96 -1.10 16.62
CA ILE A 121 19.54 -1.37 16.87
C ILE A 121 18.67 -0.12 16.70
N LEU A 122 19.20 1.07 17.04
CA LEU A 122 18.51 2.34 16.84
C LEU A 122 18.25 2.60 15.36
N GLN A 123 19.22 2.32 14.47
CA GLN A 123 19.03 2.44 13.02
C GLN A 123 17.88 1.54 12.57
N LEU A 124 17.82 0.28 13.03
CA LEU A 124 16.75 -0.65 12.65
C LEU A 124 15.38 -0.19 13.16
N TYR A 125 15.30 0.38 14.36
CA TYR A 125 14.05 0.96 14.87
C TYR A 125 13.61 2.18 14.05
N LEU A 126 14.53 3.04 13.66
CA LEU A 126 14.22 4.20 12.80
C LEU A 126 13.77 3.73 11.42
N VAL A 127 14.44 2.76 10.82
CA VAL A 127 14.02 2.17 9.54
C VAL A 127 12.61 1.57 9.66
N SER A 128 12.31 0.80 10.73
CA SER A 128 10.96 0.26 10.95
C SER A 128 9.89 1.35 11.01
N LEU A 129 10.14 2.43 11.73
CA LEU A 129 9.21 3.55 11.87
C LEU A 129 9.01 4.28 10.53
N ILE A 130 10.10 4.54 9.80
CA ILE A 130 10.07 5.19 8.48
C ILE A 130 9.29 4.31 7.49
N GLU A 131 9.63 3.01 7.40
CA GLU A 131 8.96 2.04 6.55
C GLU A 131 7.45 2.01 6.82
N GLY A 132 7.05 1.87 8.09
CA GLY A 132 5.66 1.85 8.48
C GLY A 132 4.93 3.15 8.12
N THR A 133 5.57 4.30 8.35
CA THR A 133 4.98 5.61 8.04
C THR A 133 4.78 5.78 6.53
N LEU A 134 5.81 5.54 5.73
CA LEU A 134 5.76 5.70 4.28
C LEU A 134 4.83 4.67 3.63
N PHE A 135 4.74 3.45 4.19
CA PHE A 135 3.79 2.44 3.75
C PHE A 135 2.34 2.90 3.88
N VAL A 136 1.96 3.55 4.98
CA VAL A 136 0.59 4.06 5.16
C VAL A 136 0.22 5.05 4.07
N PHE A 137 1.07 6.05 3.83
CA PHE A 137 0.82 7.06 2.79
C PHE A 137 0.80 6.45 1.39
N PHE A 138 1.72 5.53 1.12
CA PHE A 138 1.79 4.84 -0.16
C PHE A 138 0.52 4.03 -0.43
N ASN A 139 0.13 3.16 0.50
CA ASN A 139 -1.03 2.27 0.35
C ASN A 139 -2.34 3.04 0.13
N LEU A 140 -2.56 4.10 0.91
CA LEU A 140 -3.74 4.94 0.74
C LEU A 140 -3.74 5.68 -0.62
N ALA A 141 -2.57 6.13 -1.10
CA ALA A 141 -2.46 6.75 -2.42
C ALA A 141 -2.71 5.74 -3.54
N GLU A 142 -2.20 4.52 -3.43
CA GLU A 142 -2.39 3.43 -4.38
C GLU A 142 -3.87 3.05 -4.51
N VAL A 143 -4.56 2.78 -3.39
CA VAL A 143 -6.00 2.46 -3.38
C VAL A 143 -6.80 3.60 -4.00
N ALA A 144 -6.46 4.86 -3.69
CA ALA A 144 -7.17 6.02 -4.21
C ALA A 144 -6.89 6.29 -5.70
N CYS A 145 -5.77 5.82 -6.27
CA CYS A 145 -5.46 6.02 -7.69
C CYS A 145 -6.07 4.93 -8.60
N LEU A 146 -6.35 3.73 -8.08
CA LEU A 146 -6.85 2.60 -8.86
C LEU A 146 -8.08 2.95 -9.72
N PRO A 147 -9.14 3.65 -9.20
CA PRO A 147 -10.31 4.04 -9.99
C PRO A 147 -10.01 5.06 -11.11
N ARG A 148 -8.79 5.59 -11.17
CA ARG A 148 -8.34 6.53 -12.23
C ARG A 148 -7.60 5.84 -13.35
N VAL A 149 -7.06 4.67 -13.06
CA VAL A 149 -6.25 3.90 -14.00
C VAL A 149 -7.08 2.85 -14.73
N VAL A 150 -8.15 2.36 -14.09
CA VAL A 150 -9.06 1.35 -14.67
C VAL A 150 -10.49 1.88 -14.78
N GLU A 151 -11.26 1.33 -15.73
CA GLU A 151 -12.69 1.63 -15.86
C GLU A 151 -13.46 1.08 -14.64
N LYS A 152 -14.58 1.72 -14.27
CA LYS A 152 -15.36 1.35 -13.07
C LYS A 152 -15.80 -0.11 -13.08
N GLU A 153 -16.15 -0.63 -14.25
CA GLU A 153 -16.56 -2.01 -14.46
C GLU A 153 -15.45 -3.03 -14.21
N GLN A 154 -14.19 -2.59 -14.29
CA GLN A 154 -13.00 -3.43 -14.13
C GLN A 154 -12.41 -3.35 -12.71
N LEU A 155 -12.86 -2.43 -11.87
CA LEU A 155 -12.37 -2.28 -10.50
C LEU A 155 -12.40 -3.60 -9.70
N PRO A 156 -13.48 -4.40 -9.72
CA PRO A 156 -13.49 -5.67 -8.99
C PRO A 156 -12.42 -6.64 -9.48
N ALA A 157 -12.18 -6.69 -10.81
CA ALA A 157 -11.16 -7.57 -11.38
C ALA A 157 -9.74 -7.10 -11.04
N ALA A 158 -9.50 -5.78 -11.09
CA ALA A 158 -8.21 -5.20 -10.70
C ALA A 158 -7.90 -5.41 -9.21
N SER A 159 -8.89 -5.23 -8.33
CA SER A 159 -8.76 -5.51 -6.90
C SER A 159 -8.52 -7.00 -6.63
N ALA A 160 -9.26 -7.89 -7.30
CA ALA A 160 -9.03 -9.33 -7.18
C ALA A 160 -7.62 -9.74 -7.63
N GLN A 161 -7.10 -9.15 -8.72
CA GLN A 161 -5.74 -9.39 -9.20
C GLN A 161 -4.70 -8.92 -8.17
N HIS A 162 -4.92 -7.77 -7.52
CA HIS A 162 -4.06 -7.26 -6.45
C HIS A 162 -4.03 -8.22 -5.26
N GLU A 163 -5.20 -8.68 -4.78
CA GLU A 163 -5.31 -9.62 -3.65
C GLU A 163 -4.66 -10.98 -3.95
N VAL A 164 -4.85 -11.51 -5.15
CA VAL A 164 -4.18 -12.76 -5.58
C VAL A 164 -2.67 -12.58 -5.61
N THR A 165 -2.19 -11.45 -6.15
CA THR A 165 -0.75 -11.12 -6.17
C THR A 165 -0.20 -11.04 -4.76
N PHE A 166 -0.88 -10.32 -3.86
CA PHE A 166 -0.49 -10.21 -2.45
C PHE A 166 -0.47 -11.59 -1.77
N GLY A 167 -1.49 -12.42 -1.98
CA GLY A 167 -1.52 -13.79 -1.42
C GLY A 167 -0.36 -14.66 -1.91
N ILE A 168 0.00 -14.58 -3.19
CA ILE A 168 1.14 -15.34 -3.75
C ILE A 168 2.46 -14.81 -3.19
N THR A 169 2.64 -13.50 -3.16
CA THR A 169 3.89 -12.88 -2.68
C THR A 169 4.11 -13.09 -1.20
N SER A 170 3.07 -13.03 -0.38
CA SER A 170 3.16 -13.30 1.07
C SER A 170 3.48 -14.77 1.39
N LEU A 171 3.13 -15.69 0.49
CA LEU A 171 3.49 -17.10 0.65
C LEU A 171 4.94 -17.38 0.22
N ILE A 172 5.38 -16.80 -0.88
CA ILE A 172 6.69 -17.06 -1.48
C ILE A 172 7.79 -16.15 -0.87
N GLY A 173 7.44 -14.90 -0.57
CA GLY A 173 8.40 -13.88 -0.13
C GLY A 173 9.22 -14.24 1.09
N PRO A 174 8.62 -14.72 2.21
CA PRO A 174 9.38 -15.14 3.38
C PRO A 174 10.37 -16.26 3.09
N SER A 175 9.99 -17.23 2.24
CA SER A 175 10.88 -18.34 1.83
C SER A 175 12.09 -17.82 1.03
N LEU A 176 11.86 -16.91 0.08
CA LEU A 176 12.92 -16.23 -0.66
C LEU A 176 13.79 -15.38 0.27
N GLY A 177 13.16 -14.68 1.23
CA GLY A 177 13.86 -13.87 2.22
C GLY A 177 14.80 -14.69 3.09
N GLY A 178 14.34 -15.83 3.58
CA GLY A 178 15.17 -16.77 4.32
C GLY A 178 16.33 -17.32 3.49
N ALA A 179 16.07 -17.71 2.24
CA ALA A 179 17.09 -18.19 1.32
C ALA A 179 18.16 -17.12 1.02
N LEU A 180 17.75 -15.90 0.69
CA LEU A 180 18.68 -14.78 0.45
C LEU A 180 19.48 -14.43 1.70
N TYR A 181 18.83 -14.42 2.87
CA TYR A 181 19.49 -14.15 4.16
C TYR A 181 20.53 -15.19 4.50
N SER A 182 20.32 -16.46 4.15
CA SER A 182 21.29 -17.54 4.37
C SER A 182 22.55 -17.40 3.51
N VAL A 183 22.42 -16.80 2.32
CA VAL A 183 23.57 -16.52 1.43
C VAL A 183 24.35 -15.31 1.94
N ALA A 184 23.68 -14.21 2.20
CA ALA A 184 24.27 -13.03 2.83
C ALA A 184 23.18 -12.18 3.50
N ARG A 185 23.43 -11.76 4.75
CA ARG A 185 22.47 -11.00 5.57
C ARG A 185 21.98 -9.70 4.93
N MET A 186 22.76 -9.12 4.01
CA MET A 186 22.42 -7.86 3.34
C MET A 186 21.51 -8.04 2.12
N LEU A 187 21.46 -9.24 1.52
CA LEU A 187 20.78 -9.47 0.24
C LEU A 187 19.27 -9.19 0.28
N PRO A 188 18.51 -9.61 1.31
CA PRO A 188 17.09 -9.30 1.38
C PRO A 188 16.79 -7.79 1.35
N PHE A 189 17.57 -7.01 2.10
CA PHE A 189 17.39 -5.55 2.20
C PHE A 189 17.81 -4.84 0.91
N LEU A 190 18.85 -5.34 0.24
CA LEU A 190 19.28 -4.84 -1.06
C LEU A 190 18.22 -5.15 -2.13
N ALA A 191 17.68 -6.35 -2.14
CA ALA A 191 16.62 -6.76 -3.06
C ALA A 191 15.37 -5.88 -2.88
N ASP A 192 14.97 -5.61 -1.63
CA ASP A 192 13.84 -4.74 -1.31
C ASP A 192 14.10 -3.29 -1.74
N ALA A 193 15.28 -2.73 -1.43
CA ALA A 193 15.65 -1.38 -1.88
C ALA A 193 15.62 -1.25 -3.42
N ILE A 194 16.10 -2.26 -4.15
CA ILE A 194 16.06 -2.29 -5.62
C ILE A 194 14.63 -2.38 -6.13
N SER A 195 13.78 -3.19 -5.47
CA SER A 195 12.38 -3.35 -5.84
C SER A 195 11.58 -2.04 -5.75
N TYR A 196 11.83 -1.23 -4.71
CA TYR A 196 11.28 0.13 -4.63
C TYR A 196 11.78 1.03 -5.76
N GLY A 197 13.05 0.92 -6.13
CA GLY A 197 13.59 1.63 -7.30
C GLY A 197 12.87 1.25 -8.60
N ALA A 198 12.55 -0.04 -8.79
CA ALA A 198 11.79 -0.52 -9.93
C ALA A 198 10.35 0.02 -9.92
N SER A 199 9.70 0.07 -8.74
CA SER A 199 8.38 0.68 -8.57
C SER A 199 8.41 2.17 -8.94
N VAL A 200 9.36 2.94 -8.44
CA VAL A 200 9.56 4.34 -8.82
C VAL A 200 9.70 4.49 -10.34
N GLY A 201 10.54 3.63 -10.96
CA GLY A 201 10.71 3.62 -12.41
C GLY A 201 9.38 3.40 -13.15
N SER A 202 8.59 2.39 -12.74
CA SER A 202 7.28 2.11 -13.35
C SER A 202 6.31 3.29 -13.19
N LEU A 203 6.26 3.91 -12.01
CA LEU A 203 5.40 5.07 -11.73
C LEU A 203 5.76 6.28 -12.61
N PHE A 204 7.03 6.51 -12.93
CA PHE A 204 7.43 7.59 -13.84
C PHE A 204 6.84 7.43 -15.24
N PHE A 205 6.77 6.21 -15.76
CA PHE A 205 6.26 5.93 -17.10
C PHE A 205 4.74 5.99 -17.21
N ILE A 206 3.98 5.95 -16.13
CA ILE A 206 2.53 6.10 -16.14
C ILE A 206 2.16 7.52 -16.59
N ARG A 207 1.26 7.63 -17.57
CA ARG A 207 0.83 8.90 -18.16
C ARG A 207 -0.46 9.43 -17.56
N THR A 208 -1.29 8.55 -17.02
CA THR A 208 -2.57 8.92 -16.40
C THR A 208 -2.36 9.85 -15.21
N LYS A 209 -3.14 10.94 -15.14
CA LYS A 209 -3.19 11.82 -13.96
C LYS A 209 -4.01 11.15 -12.86
N PHE A 210 -3.42 10.92 -11.69
CA PHE A 210 -4.07 10.26 -10.55
C PHE A 210 -4.96 11.19 -9.74
N GLN A 211 -4.89 12.50 -10.00
CA GLN A 211 -5.65 13.53 -9.29
C GLN A 211 -6.80 14.07 -10.14
N GLU A 212 -7.97 14.25 -9.55
CA GLU A 212 -9.04 15.08 -10.14
C GLU A 212 -8.72 16.56 -9.99
N GLU A 213 -9.09 17.36 -11.00
CA GLU A 213 -9.16 18.82 -10.81
C GLU A 213 -10.26 19.12 -9.78
N ARG A 214 -9.86 19.71 -8.66
CA ARG A 214 -10.79 20.02 -7.58
C ARG A 214 -11.79 21.08 -8.00
N VAL A 215 -13.06 20.73 -7.95
CA VAL A 215 -14.18 21.67 -8.15
C VAL A 215 -14.57 22.37 -6.83
N ASN A 216 -14.13 21.88 -5.66
CA ASN A 216 -14.57 22.37 -4.35
C ASN A 216 -13.47 23.07 -3.55
N ALA A 217 -13.87 24.15 -2.83
CA ALA A 217 -13.02 24.90 -1.92
C ALA A 217 -12.40 24.01 -0.81
N PRO A 218 -11.21 24.34 -0.32
CA PRO A 218 -10.52 23.54 0.70
C PRO A 218 -11.29 23.56 2.01
N ARG A 219 -11.94 22.44 2.37
CA ARG A 219 -12.49 22.25 3.72
C ARG A 219 -11.36 22.17 4.74
N ASN A 220 -11.65 22.58 5.97
CA ASN A 220 -10.67 22.56 7.05
C ASN A 220 -10.33 21.09 7.40
N LEU A 221 -9.04 20.71 7.37
CA LEU A 221 -8.53 19.34 7.56
C LEU A 221 -9.00 18.74 8.90
N TRP A 222 -9.03 19.55 9.95
CA TRP A 222 -9.52 19.15 11.27
C TRP A 222 -11.00 18.79 11.29
N VAL A 223 -11.81 19.48 10.46
CA VAL A 223 -13.24 19.20 10.33
C VAL A 223 -13.44 17.85 9.63
N GLU A 224 -12.70 17.59 8.55
CA GLU A 224 -12.78 16.31 7.82
C GLU A 224 -12.35 15.11 8.69
N ILE A 225 -11.24 15.24 9.44
CA ILE A 225 -10.78 14.21 10.38
C ILE A 225 -11.83 13.98 11.48
N ARG A 226 -12.38 15.04 12.05
CA ARG A 226 -13.40 14.95 13.09
C ARG A 226 -14.70 14.32 12.58
N GLU A 227 -15.14 14.69 11.41
CA GLU A 227 -16.33 14.11 10.76
C GLU A 227 -16.12 12.62 10.49
N GLY A 228 -14.94 12.21 10.00
CA GLY A 228 -14.57 10.81 9.80
C GLY A 228 -14.56 10.01 11.10
N LEU A 229 -13.99 10.56 12.19
CA LEU A 229 -14.00 9.93 13.51
C LEU A 229 -15.42 9.78 14.06
N ILE A 230 -16.25 10.82 13.96
CA ILE A 230 -17.64 10.78 14.43
C ILE A 230 -18.45 9.76 13.61
N TRP A 231 -18.23 9.70 12.30
CA TRP A 231 -18.90 8.74 11.44
C TRP A 231 -18.51 7.30 11.81
N LEU A 232 -17.22 7.04 12.06
CA LEU A 232 -16.70 5.74 12.49
C LEU A 232 -17.36 5.29 13.81
N TRP A 233 -17.44 6.18 14.80
CA TRP A 233 -18.09 5.91 16.09
C TRP A 233 -19.61 5.68 15.98
N ARG A 234 -20.25 6.20 14.95
CA ARG A 234 -21.70 6.03 14.70
C ARG A 234 -22.04 4.75 13.97
N GLN A 235 -21.03 4.04 13.40
CA GLN A 235 -21.28 2.78 12.71
C GLN A 235 -21.61 1.66 13.71
N PRO A 236 -22.81 1.03 13.60
CA PRO A 236 -23.24 -0.01 14.55
C PRO A 236 -22.34 -1.25 14.52
N LEU A 237 -21.76 -1.58 13.36
CA LEU A 237 -20.80 -2.69 13.19
C LEU A 237 -19.54 -2.51 14.04
N ILE A 238 -18.97 -1.29 14.10
CA ILE A 238 -17.75 -1.02 14.87
C ILE A 238 -18.03 -1.08 16.36
N ARG A 239 -19.23 -0.61 16.79
CA ARG A 239 -19.67 -0.73 18.18
C ARG A 239 -19.89 -2.20 18.58
N PHE A 240 -20.45 -3.02 17.68
CA PHE A 240 -20.64 -4.44 17.90
C PHE A 240 -19.32 -5.21 18.02
N ILE A 241 -18.33 -4.93 17.15
CA ILE A 241 -16.98 -5.51 17.24
C ILE A 241 -16.29 -5.06 18.53
N GLY A 242 -16.42 -3.78 18.91
CA GLY A 242 -15.89 -3.24 20.16
C GLY A 242 -16.51 -3.90 21.39
N SER A 243 -17.80 -4.21 21.40
CA SER A 243 -18.45 -4.94 22.50
C SER A 243 -18.01 -6.40 22.59
N LEU A 244 -17.81 -7.08 21.46
CA LEU A 244 -17.28 -8.45 21.46
C LEU A 244 -15.86 -8.55 22.05
N LEU A 245 -15.00 -7.56 21.76
CA LEU A 245 -13.63 -7.51 22.30
C LEU A 245 -13.60 -7.15 23.81
N THR A 246 -14.67 -6.56 24.33
CA THR A 246 -14.78 -6.25 25.78
C THR A 246 -15.39 -7.40 26.57
N GLU A 247 -16.22 -8.26 25.98
CA GLU A 247 -16.83 -9.42 26.66
C GLU A 247 -15.85 -10.61 26.87
N GLU A 248 -14.74 -10.66 26.13
CA GLU A 248 -13.74 -11.74 26.27
C GLU A 248 -12.78 -11.52 27.48
N LYS A 249 -13.03 -10.52 28.32
CA LYS A 249 -12.21 -10.17 29.50
C LYS A 249 -12.90 -10.40 30.86
N VAL A 250 -13.95 -11.22 30.89
CA VAL A 250 -14.58 -11.62 32.20
C VAL A 250 -14.39 -13.11 32.44
#